data_b47f06bda8466fd13abfd9e831d26c2c
#
_entry.id   b47f06bda8466fd13abfd9e831d26c2c
#
_cell.length_a   1.000
_cell.length_b   1.000
_cell.length_c   1.000
_cell.angle_alpha   90.00
_cell.angle_beta   90.00
_cell.angle_gamma   90.00
#
_symmetry.space_group_name_H-M   'P 1'
#
loop_
_entity.id
_entity.type
_entity.pdbx_description
1 polymer ?
#
loop_
_entity_poly.entity_id
_entity_poly.type
_entity_poly.pdbx_seq_one_letter_code
_entity_poly.pdbx_strand_id
1 'polypeptide(L)'
;MSLLELKGVETFYGASQALFGVSLDVKEGEVVALMGRNGMGKTTTINSILGLAKPRSGAISFAGRQVAGMRPHRIARLGLGLVPEGRRCFPNLTVLENLLAAARGSEWTLEKVVELFPRLGERRDQYANTLSGGEQQMLAIGRALMTNPSLLILDEATEGLAPVIRQDIWAAIRKLKAAGQSILVVDKTLSELLPVADRCFVLEKGVTVFEGTSDRLTPEIQDRYLGV
;
A
#
# COMPACT_ATOMS: atom_id res chain seq x y z
N MET A 1 -3.00 17.67 -9.47
CA MET A 1 -3.19 17.94 -8.01
C MET A 1 -2.73 16.72 -7.24
N SER A 2 -2.24 16.87 -6.01
CA SER A 2 -1.89 15.69 -5.19
C SER A 2 -3.17 15.03 -4.69
N LEU A 3 -3.28 13.70 -4.87
CA LEU A 3 -4.35 12.88 -4.32
C LEU A 3 -4.15 12.66 -2.82
N LEU A 4 -2.91 12.34 -2.42
CA LEU A 4 -2.47 12.26 -1.02
C LEU A 4 -1.32 13.24 -0.80
N GLU A 5 -1.33 13.97 0.31
CA GLU A 5 -0.23 14.88 0.68
C GLU A 5 0.00 14.83 2.19
N LEU A 6 1.25 14.61 2.57
CA LEU A 6 1.76 14.72 3.94
C LEU A 6 2.74 15.89 4.01
N LYS A 7 2.58 16.76 5.01
CA LYS A 7 3.46 17.91 5.26
C LYS A 7 3.93 17.91 6.70
N GLY A 8 5.22 17.67 6.91
CA GLY A 8 5.86 17.76 8.21
C GLY A 8 5.20 16.91 9.29
N VAL A 9 4.82 15.66 8.96
CA VAL A 9 4.05 14.80 9.87
C VAL A 9 4.94 14.26 10.98
N GLU A 10 4.54 14.52 12.23
CA GLU A 10 5.17 13.96 13.42
C GLU A 10 4.19 13.01 14.12
N THR A 11 4.64 11.79 14.41
CA THR A 11 3.80 10.78 15.05
C THR A 11 4.54 10.12 16.21
N PHE A 12 3.79 9.86 17.27
CA PHE A 12 4.30 9.30 18.53
C PHE A 12 3.52 8.06 18.92
N TYR A 13 4.20 7.11 19.55
CA TYR A 13 3.62 6.00 20.30
C TYR A 13 3.95 6.21 21.79
N GLY A 14 2.98 6.73 22.55
CA GLY A 14 3.22 7.20 23.93
C GLY A 14 4.25 8.32 23.96
N ALA A 15 5.38 8.11 24.63
CA ALA A 15 6.50 9.05 24.70
C ALA A 15 7.50 8.92 23.56
N SER A 16 7.46 7.82 22.80
CA SER A 16 8.43 7.55 21.73
C SER A 16 7.98 8.19 20.42
N GLN A 17 8.80 9.08 19.87
CA GLN A 17 8.59 9.67 18.56
C GLN A 17 9.05 8.70 17.47
N ALA A 18 8.20 8.46 16.47
CA ALA A 18 8.48 7.57 15.34
C ALA A 18 8.61 8.31 14.01
N LEU A 19 7.92 9.45 13.83
CA LEU A 19 8.05 10.32 12.66
C LEU A 19 8.48 11.72 13.11
N PHE A 20 9.46 12.28 12.42
CA PHE A 20 10.13 13.55 12.74
C PHE A 20 9.97 14.57 11.59
N GLY A 21 8.74 14.76 11.12
CA GLY A 21 8.46 15.71 10.05
C GLY A 21 8.42 15.08 8.66
N VAL A 22 7.83 13.89 8.52
CA VAL A 22 7.71 13.20 7.23
C VAL A 22 6.84 14.01 6.28
N SER A 23 7.36 14.19 5.05
CA SER A 23 6.63 14.79 3.93
C SER A 23 6.70 13.86 2.73
N LEU A 24 5.57 13.63 2.08
CA LEU A 24 5.44 12.91 0.81
C LEU A 24 4.13 13.28 0.13
N ASP A 25 4.04 13.07 -1.15
CA ASP A 25 2.78 13.19 -1.89
C ASP A 25 2.63 12.09 -2.93
N VAL A 26 1.38 11.81 -3.30
CA VAL A 26 0.99 10.92 -4.40
C VAL A 26 0.00 11.66 -5.28
N LYS A 27 0.26 11.72 -6.59
CA LYS A 27 -0.67 12.29 -7.57
C LYS A 27 -1.66 11.23 -8.07
N GLU A 28 -2.74 11.68 -8.70
CA GLU A 28 -3.68 10.74 -9.36
C GLU A 28 -2.97 9.96 -10.47
N GLY A 29 -3.21 8.64 -10.52
CA GLY A 29 -2.60 7.71 -11.47
C GLY A 29 -1.12 7.42 -11.25
N GLU A 30 -0.51 7.96 -10.19
CA GLU A 30 0.92 7.80 -9.89
C GLU A 30 1.17 6.57 -9.00
N VAL A 31 2.26 5.86 -9.28
CA VAL A 31 2.81 4.83 -8.41
C VAL A 31 4.01 5.40 -7.65
N VAL A 32 3.86 5.53 -6.35
CA VAL A 32 4.89 6.05 -5.45
C VAL A 32 5.44 4.92 -4.59
N ALA A 33 6.77 4.77 -4.57
CA ALA A 33 7.48 3.86 -3.68
C ALA A 33 7.89 4.58 -2.40
N LEU A 34 7.50 4.04 -1.24
CA LEU A 34 7.98 4.47 0.06
C LEU A 34 8.99 3.46 0.59
N MET A 35 10.25 3.86 0.68
CA MET A 35 11.39 2.99 0.95
C MET A 35 12.11 3.39 2.24
N GLY A 36 13.02 2.55 2.69
CA GLY A 36 13.83 2.71 3.89
C GLY A 36 14.01 1.38 4.61
N ARG A 37 15.06 1.28 5.41
CA ARG A 37 15.35 0.08 6.23
C ARG A 37 14.21 -0.19 7.23
N ASN A 38 14.22 -1.36 7.86
CA ASN A 38 13.26 -1.68 8.92
C ASN A 38 13.38 -0.69 10.09
N GLY A 39 12.23 -0.31 10.67
CA GLY A 39 12.20 0.66 11.76
C GLY A 39 12.34 2.14 11.33
N MET A 40 12.45 2.45 10.04
CA MET A 40 12.62 3.84 9.57
C MET A 40 11.32 4.66 9.50
N GLY A 41 10.17 4.10 9.87
CA GLY A 41 8.91 4.83 9.98
C GLY A 41 7.89 4.56 8.86
N LYS A 42 8.15 3.65 7.91
CA LYS A 42 7.26 3.36 6.79
C LYS A 42 5.84 2.97 7.24
N THR A 43 5.71 1.94 8.06
CA THR A 43 4.43 1.47 8.60
C THR A 43 3.77 2.54 9.49
N THR A 44 4.54 3.32 10.23
CA THR A 44 4.00 4.44 11.01
C THR A 44 3.44 5.52 10.10
N THR A 45 4.09 5.81 8.97
CA THR A 45 3.57 6.74 7.95
C THR A 45 2.24 6.25 7.39
N ILE A 46 2.15 4.97 6.99
CA ILE A 46 0.89 4.35 6.55
C ILE A 46 -0.19 4.44 7.63
N ASN A 47 0.15 4.08 8.88
CA ASN A 47 -0.78 4.16 10.00
C ASN A 47 -1.26 5.59 10.27
N SER A 48 -0.41 6.58 10.06
CA SER A 48 -0.79 8.00 10.20
C SER A 48 -1.75 8.44 9.11
N ILE A 49 -1.51 8.02 7.85
CA ILE A 49 -2.40 8.26 6.70
C ILE A 49 -3.79 7.66 6.98
N LEU A 50 -3.85 6.46 7.51
CA LEU A 50 -5.08 5.71 7.75
C LEU A 50 -5.79 6.10 9.06
N GLY A 51 -5.21 7.01 9.86
CA GLY A 51 -5.76 7.41 11.16
C GLY A 51 -5.66 6.33 12.24
N LEU A 52 -4.85 5.29 12.03
CA LEU A 52 -4.53 4.24 13.01
C LEU A 52 -3.51 4.73 14.05
N ALA A 53 -2.61 5.62 13.64
CA ALA A 53 -1.73 6.38 14.50
C ALA A 53 -2.05 7.86 14.32
N LYS A 54 -2.40 8.57 15.42
CA LYS A 54 -2.76 9.99 15.35
C LYS A 54 -1.49 10.86 15.29
N PRO A 55 -1.27 11.64 14.21
CA PRO A 55 -0.20 12.63 14.18
C PRO A 55 -0.32 13.64 15.30
N ARG A 56 0.81 14.05 15.88
CA ARG A 56 0.89 15.10 16.90
C ARG A 56 0.98 16.48 16.24
N SER A 57 1.67 16.57 15.11
CA SER A 57 1.80 17.79 14.30
C SER A 57 1.90 17.43 12.81
N GLY A 58 1.92 18.46 11.97
CA GLY A 58 1.88 18.34 10.53
C GLY A 58 0.46 18.21 9.97
N ALA A 59 0.37 18.03 8.66
CA ALA A 59 -0.91 17.93 7.96
C ALA A 59 -0.92 16.69 7.06
N ILE A 60 -2.08 16.04 6.98
CA ILE A 60 -2.34 14.95 6.04
C ILE A 60 -3.64 15.30 5.31
N SER A 61 -3.56 15.44 3.99
CA SER A 61 -4.75 15.62 3.15
C SER A 61 -4.89 14.50 2.13
N PHE A 62 -6.13 14.09 1.89
CA PHE A 62 -6.51 13.10 0.89
C PHE A 62 -7.71 13.61 0.08
N ALA A 63 -7.60 13.59 -1.26
CA ALA A 63 -8.60 14.13 -2.18
C ALA A 63 -9.06 15.56 -1.78
N GLY A 64 -8.09 16.41 -1.43
CA GLY A 64 -8.33 17.80 -1.03
C GLY A 64 -8.93 17.98 0.37
N ARG A 65 -9.11 16.91 1.16
CA ARG A 65 -9.68 16.96 2.52
C ARG A 65 -8.61 16.67 3.56
N GLN A 66 -8.59 17.44 4.65
CA GLN A 66 -7.77 17.11 5.82
C GLN A 66 -8.29 15.84 6.49
N VAL A 67 -7.41 14.84 6.63
CA VAL A 67 -7.73 13.54 7.23
C VAL A 67 -7.01 13.29 8.54
N ALA A 68 -6.02 14.12 8.92
CA ALA A 68 -5.32 14.01 10.19
C ALA A 68 -6.31 14.02 11.37
N GLY A 69 -6.27 12.95 12.20
CA GLY A 69 -7.17 12.78 13.33
C GLY A 69 -8.59 12.28 13.01
N MET A 70 -8.91 12.03 11.74
CA MET A 70 -10.15 11.34 11.39
C MET A 70 -10.11 9.86 11.80
N ARG A 71 -11.29 9.29 12.07
CA ARG A 71 -11.41 7.85 12.36
C ARG A 71 -11.09 7.00 11.13
N PRO A 72 -10.38 5.86 11.26
CA PRO A 72 -9.94 5.02 10.13
C PRO A 72 -11.04 4.66 9.13
N HIS A 73 -12.22 4.25 9.63
CA HIS A 73 -13.34 3.89 8.75
C HIS A 73 -13.88 5.07 7.90
N ARG A 74 -13.72 6.32 8.38
CA ARG A 74 -14.10 7.51 7.60
C ARG A 74 -13.08 7.77 6.51
N ILE A 75 -11.78 7.61 6.81
CA ILE A 75 -10.70 7.75 5.83
C ILE A 75 -10.83 6.69 4.73
N ALA A 76 -11.05 5.43 5.11
CA ALA A 76 -11.27 4.35 4.15
C ALA A 76 -12.46 4.64 3.20
N ARG A 77 -13.53 5.25 3.71
CA ARG A 77 -14.69 5.65 2.90
C ARG A 77 -14.43 6.80 1.92
N LEU A 78 -13.34 7.51 2.07
CA LEU A 78 -12.92 8.53 1.10
C LEU A 78 -12.24 7.92 -0.14
N GLY A 79 -12.02 6.59 -0.14
CA GLY A 79 -11.38 5.88 -1.24
C GLY A 79 -9.94 5.45 -0.97
N LEU A 80 -9.53 5.31 0.30
CA LEU A 80 -8.26 4.71 0.68
C LEU A 80 -8.42 3.20 0.86
N GLY A 81 -7.77 2.39 0.01
CA GLY A 81 -7.66 0.94 0.14
C GLY A 81 -6.31 0.56 0.75
N LEU A 82 -6.31 -0.40 1.68
CA LEU A 82 -5.10 -0.92 2.30
C LEU A 82 -4.97 -2.42 2.10
N VAL A 83 -3.80 -2.86 1.66
CA VAL A 83 -3.31 -4.22 1.79
C VAL A 83 -2.22 -4.21 2.87
N PRO A 84 -2.54 -4.59 4.11
CA PRO A 84 -1.57 -4.57 5.20
C PRO A 84 -0.62 -5.76 5.12
N GLU A 85 0.51 -5.64 5.79
CA GLU A 85 1.38 -6.78 6.09
C GLU A 85 0.60 -7.93 6.76
N GLY A 86 0.97 -9.17 6.46
CA GLY A 86 0.44 -10.37 7.14
C GLY A 86 -0.88 -10.93 6.58
N ARG A 87 -1.23 -10.64 5.31
CA ARG A 87 -2.29 -11.35 4.55
C ARG A 87 -3.63 -11.44 5.29
N ARG A 88 -4.12 -10.35 5.87
CA ARG A 88 -5.28 -10.32 6.77
C ARG A 88 -6.61 -10.61 6.07
N CYS A 89 -6.83 -11.86 5.65
CA CYS A 89 -8.12 -12.35 5.17
C CYS A 89 -9.02 -12.78 6.33
N PHE A 90 -10.33 -12.87 6.10
CA PHE A 90 -11.26 -13.50 7.04
C PHE A 90 -11.16 -15.02 6.91
N PRO A 91 -10.54 -15.75 7.86
CA PRO A 91 -10.17 -17.14 7.69
C PRO A 91 -11.38 -18.09 7.55
N ASN A 92 -12.49 -17.74 8.15
CA ASN A 92 -13.72 -18.51 8.18
C ASN A 92 -14.72 -18.15 7.07
N LEU A 93 -14.32 -17.26 6.15
CA LEU A 93 -15.10 -16.92 4.96
C LEU A 93 -14.44 -17.56 3.74
N THR A 94 -15.23 -17.92 2.74
CA THR A 94 -14.75 -18.34 1.43
C THR A 94 -14.07 -17.19 0.70
N VAL A 95 -13.37 -17.48 -0.40
CA VAL A 95 -12.78 -16.44 -1.27
C VAL A 95 -13.88 -15.48 -1.74
N LEU A 96 -15.00 -16.02 -2.23
CA LEU A 96 -16.14 -15.21 -2.69
C LEU A 96 -16.67 -14.30 -1.58
N GLU A 97 -16.95 -14.85 -0.41
CA GLU A 97 -17.47 -14.08 0.74
C GLU A 97 -16.48 -13.01 1.21
N ASN A 98 -15.16 -13.31 1.21
CA ASN A 98 -14.13 -12.33 1.52
C ASN A 98 -14.18 -11.13 0.57
N LEU A 99 -14.32 -11.38 -0.75
CA LEU A 99 -14.39 -10.34 -1.76
C LEU A 99 -15.67 -9.53 -1.64
N LEU A 100 -16.82 -10.20 -1.51
CA LEU A 100 -18.12 -9.55 -1.40
C LEU A 100 -18.29 -8.73 -0.11
N ALA A 101 -17.73 -9.20 1.01
CA ALA A 101 -17.76 -8.46 2.28
C ALA A 101 -17.08 -7.08 2.20
N ALA A 102 -16.12 -6.92 1.29
CA ALA A 102 -15.42 -5.66 1.08
C ALA A 102 -16.04 -4.80 -0.04
N ALA A 103 -16.93 -5.37 -0.84
CA ALA A 103 -17.42 -4.74 -2.08
C ALA A 103 -18.14 -3.41 -1.84
N ARG A 104 -17.73 -2.40 -2.60
CA ARG A 104 -18.36 -1.06 -2.65
C ARG A 104 -18.18 -0.50 -4.06
N GLY A 105 -19.13 0.34 -4.49
CA GLY A 105 -19.05 0.93 -5.83
C GLY A 105 -19.19 -0.10 -6.95
N SER A 106 -18.79 0.25 -8.17
CA SER A 106 -19.05 -0.57 -9.37
C SER A 106 -17.86 -0.68 -10.32
N GLU A 107 -16.76 0.00 -10.05
CA GLU A 107 -15.61 0.02 -10.96
C GLU A 107 -14.79 -1.27 -10.85
N TRP A 108 -14.47 -1.70 -9.62
CA TRP A 108 -13.89 -3.00 -9.33
C TRP A 108 -15.01 -3.99 -8.99
N THR A 109 -15.21 -4.96 -9.86
CA THR A 109 -16.20 -6.05 -9.69
C THR A 109 -15.48 -7.37 -9.41
N LEU A 110 -16.25 -8.37 -8.99
CA LEU A 110 -15.72 -9.73 -8.78
C LEU A 110 -15.03 -10.27 -10.03
N GLU A 111 -15.64 -10.03 -11.22
CA GLU A 111 -15.12 -10.47 -12.50
C GLU A 111 -13.75 -9.86 -12.80
N LYS A 112 -13.59 -8.55 -12.59
CA LYS A 112 -12.30 -7.86 -12.78
C LYS A 112 -11.23 -8.35 -11.80
N VAL A 113 -11.60 -8.67 -10.56
CA VAL A 113 -10.66 -9.25 -9.59
C VAL A 113 -10.25 -10.66 -10.00
N VAL A 114 -11.17 -11.48 -10.49
CA VAL A 114 -10.89 -12.83 -10.99
C VAL A 114 -10.07 -12.77 -12.29
N GLU A 115 -10.32 -11.79 -13.17
CA GLU A 115 -9.48 -11.57 -14.35
C GLU A 115 -8.04 -11.19 -13.97
N LEU A 116 -7.88 -10.37 -12.93
CA LEU A 116 -6.56 -10.01 -12.40
C LEU A 116 -5.85 -11.19 -11.72
N PHE A 117 -6.61 -12.02 -10.99
CA PHE A 117 -6.14 -13.17 -10.22
C PHE A 117 -6.99 -14.42 -10.50
N PRO A 118 -6.78 -15.13 -11.65
CA PRO A 118 -7.61 -16.28 -12.04
C PRO A 118 -7.71 -17.38 -10.99
N ARG A 119 -6.64 -17.60 -10.22
CA ARG A 119 -6.61 -18.57 -9.11
C ARG A 119 -7.69 -18.32 -8.06
N LEU A 120 -8.11 -17.08 -7.85
CA LEU A 120 -9.21 -16.76 -6.92
C LEU A 120 -10.56 -17.24 -7.46
N GLY A 121 -10.76 -17.20 -8.78
CA GLY A 121 -11.94 -17.73 -9.45
C GLY A 121 -12.05 -19.26 -9.31
N GLU A 122 -10.94 -19.97 -9.51
CA GLU A 122 -10.84 -21.43 -9.38
C GLU A 122 -11.13 -21.90 -7.93
N ARG A 123 -10.87 -21.06 -6.95
CA ARG A 123 -10.97 -21.36 -5.51
C ARG A 123 -12.07 -20.59 -4.81
N ARG A 124 -13.03 -20.05 -5.56
CA ARG A 124 -14.05 -19.12 -5.07
C ARG A 124 -14.83 -19.62 -3.84
N ASP A 125 -15.06 -20.95 -3.78
CA ASP A 125 -15.85 -21.59 -2.73
C ASP A 125 -14.97 -22.20 -1.61
N GLN A 126 -13.63 -22.04 -1.69
CA GLN A 126 -12.71 -22.49 -0.65
C GLN A 126 -12.60 -21.45 0.47
N TYR A 127 -12.45 -21.92 1.71
CA TYR A 127 -12.19 -21.06 2.86
C TYR A 127 -10.80 -20.40 2.78
N ALA A 128 -10.68 -19.14 3.18
CA ALA A 128 -9.44 -18.40 3.09
C ALA A 128 -8.29 -19.01 3.91
N ASN A 129 -8.56 -19.71 5.00
CA ASN A 129 -7.54 -20.39 5.81
C ASN A 129 -6.96 -21.65 5.11
N THR A 130 -7.58 -22.17 4.06
CA THR A 130 -7.10 -23.34 3.30
C THR A 130 -6.23 -22.93 2.09
N LEU A 131 -6.18 -21.64 1.80
CA LEU A 131 -5.38 -21.09 0.69
C LEU A 131 -3.89 -21.08 1.04
N SER A 132 -3.06 -21.22 0.01
CA SER A 132 -1.62 -20.92 0.13
C SER A 132 -1.37 -19.47 0.51
N GLY A 133 -0.20 -19.17 1.08
CA GLY A 133 0.14 -17.79 1.45
C GLY A 133 0.09 -16.80 0.28
N GLY A 134 0.40 -17.24 -0.93
CA GLY A 134 0.30 -16.42 -2.14
C GLY A 134 -1.16 -16.14 -2.54
N GLU A 135 -2.01 -17.15 -2.49
CA GLU A 135 -3.44 -17.00 -2.78
C GLU A 135 -4.12 -16.11 -1.74
N GLN A 136 -3.74 -16.22 -0.46
CA GLN A 136 -4.20 -15.31 0.59
C GLN A 136 -3.78 -13.86 0.32
N GLN A 137 -2.57 -13.65 -0.21
CA GLN A 137 -2.10 -12.31 -0.59
C GLN A 137 -2.87 -11.74 -1.79
N MET A 138 -3.10 -12.57 -2.83
CA MET A 138 -3.96 -12.19 -3.95
C MET A 138 -5.38 -11.85 -3.48
N LEU A 139 -5.93 -12.63 -2.53
CA LEU A 139 -7.23 -12.36 -1.93
C LEU A 139 -7.24 -11.05 -1.14
N ALA A 140 -6.19 -10.74 -0.39
CA ALA A 140 -6.06 -9.47 0.34
C ALA A 140 -6.02 -8.26 -0.61
N ILE A 141 -5.29 -8.37 -1.74
CA ILE A 141 -5.26 -7.34 -2.78
C ILE A 141 -6.65 -7.22 -3.43
N GLY A 142 -7.27 -8.34 -3.82
CA GLY A 142 -8.61 -8.35 -4.40
C GLY A 142 -9.65 -7.69 -3.49
N ARG A 143 -9.61 -7.98 -2.19
CA ARG A 143 -10.48 -7.32 -1.20
C ARG A 143 -10.28 -5.81 -1.14
N ALA A 144 -9.03 -5.35 -1.17
CA ALA A 144 -8.74 -3.92 -1.18
C ALA A 144 -9.29 -3.27 -2.46
N LEU A 145 -9.12 -3.90 -3.62
CA LEU A 145 -9.67 -3.43 -4.90
C LEU A 145 -11.20 -3.39 -4.89
N MET A 146 -11.88 -4.40 -4.30
CA MET A 146 -13.35 -4.42 -4.18
C MET A 146 -13.91 -3.25 -3.36
N THR A 147 -13.09 -2.53 -2.59
CA THR A 147 -13.52 -1.27 -1.95
C THR A 147 -13.59 -0.10 -2.93
N ASN A 148 -13.19 -0.27 -4.18
CA ASN A 148 -13.09 0.76 -5.23
C ASN A 148 -12.22 1.95 -4.78
N PRO A 149 -10.94 1.72 -4.44
CA PRO A 149 -10.09 2.76 -3.89
C PRO A 149 -9.59 3.72 -4.97
N SER A 150 -9.57 5.02 -4.66
CA SER A 150 -8.85 6.03 -5.45
C SER A 150 -7.35 5.92 -5.25
N LEU A 151 -6.91 5.49 -4.04
CA LEU A 151 -5.51 5.19 -3.72
C LEU A 151 -5.42 3.81 -3.07
N LEU A 152 -4.62 2.92 -3.65
CA LEU A 152 -4.29 1.63 -3.09
C LEU A 152 -2.95 1.72 -2.36
N ILE A 153 -2.93 1.36 -1.07
CA ILE A 153 -1.70 1.25 -0.27
C ILE A 153 -1.33 -0.23 -0.13
N LEU A 154 -0.11 -0.59 -0.53
CA LEU A 154 0.45 -1.93 -0.44
C LEU A 154 1.61 -1.91 0.57
N ASP A 155 1.43 -2.52 1.73
CA ASP A 155 2.44 -2.58 2.79
C ASP A 155 3.09 -3.97 2.81
N GLU A 156 4.31 -4.07 2.25
CA GLU A 156 5.11 -5.31 2.13
C GLU A 156 4.31 -6.49 1.50
N ALA A 157 3.61 -6.19 0.41
CA ALA A 157 2.64 -7.11 -0.19
C ALA A 157 3.29 -8.37 -0.83
N THR A 158 4.61 -8.40 -1.01
CA THR A 158 5.30 -9.55 -1.62
C THR A 158 6.22 -10.29 -0.65
N GLU A 159 6.28 -9.86 0.62
CA GLU A 159 7.19 -10.45 1.61
C GLU A 159 6.84 -11.91 1.93
N GLY A 160 7.88 -12.76 1.99
CA GLY A 160 7.73 -14.19 2.34
C GLY A 160 6.97 -15.02 1.32
N LEU A 161 6.86 -14.56 0.07
CA LEU A 161 6.22 -15.30 -1.01
C LEU A 161 7.25 -16.00 -1.91
N ALA A 162 6.83 -17.15 -2.48
CA ALA A 162 7.61 -17.84 -3.50
C ALA A 162 7.84 -16.93 -4.73
N PRO A 163 8.99 -17.05 -5.43
CA PRO A 163 9.34 -16.18 -6.56
C PRO A 163 8.26 -16.08 -7.64
N VAL A 164 7.63 -17.20 -8.01
CA VAL A 164 6.57 -17.24 -9.03
C VAL A 164 5.36 -16.40 -8.60
N ILE A 165 4.91 -16.56 -7.35
CA ILE A 165 3.77 -15.80 -6.81
C ILE A 165 4.10 -14.31 -6.72
N ARG A 166 5.33 -13.98 -6.35
CA ARG A 166 5.81 -12.60 -6.31
C ARG A 166 5.74 -11.94 -7.69
N GLN A 167 6.16 -12.68 -8.74
CA GLN A 167 6.04 -12.23 -10.12
C GLN A 167 4.59 -11.99 -10.55
N ASP A 168 3.66 -12.89 -10.17
CA ASP A 168 2.22 -12.73 -10.46
C ASP A 168 1.67 -11.44 -9.82
N ILE A 169 2.04 -11.16 -8.55
CA ILE A 169 1.60 -9.95 -7.86
C ILE A 169 2.18 -8.69 -8.51
N TRP A 170 3.47 -8.69 -8.87
CA TRP A 170 4.06 -7.55 -9.57
C TRP A 170 3.48 -7.35 -10.97
N ALA A 171 3.12 -8.43 -11.67
CA ALA A 171 2.39 -8.35 -12.93
C ALA A 171 1.00 -7.71 -12.74
N ALA A 172 0.30 -8.05 -11.65
CA ALA A 172 -0.96 -7.42 -11.30
C ALA A 172 -0.78 -5.92 -10.98
N ILE A 173 0.25 -5.54 -10.21
CA ILE A 173 0.55 -4.14 -9.91
C ILE A 173 0.85 -3.35 -11.19
N ARG A 174 1.59 -3.91 -12.15
CA ARG A 174 1.81 -3.29 -13.47
C ARG A 174 0.51 -3.08 -14.26
N LYS A 175 -0.41 -4.06 -14.23
CA LYS A 175 -1.74 -3.91 -14.85
C LYS A 175 -2.56 -2.81 -14.18
N LEU A 176 -2.54 -2.72 -12.83
CA LEU A 176 -3.21 -1.68 -12.08
C LEU A 176 -2.67 -0.29 -12.44
N LYS A 177 -1.34 -0.14 -12.50
CA LYS A 177 -0.69 1.10 -12.96
C LYS A 177 -1.14 1.48 -14.37
N ALA A 178 -1.11 0.53 -15.32
CA ALA A 178 -1.54 0.77 -16.70
C ALA A 178 -3.02 1.17 -16.81
N ALA A 179 -3.86 0.73 -15.86
CA ALA A 179 -5.26 1.13 -15.74
C ALA A 179 -5.46 2.49 -15.03
N GLY A 180 -4.37 3.18 -14.62
CA GLY A 180 -4.42 4.49 -13.98
C GLY A 180 -4.69 4.45 -12.48
N GLN A 181 -4.57 3.30 -11.82
CA GLN A 181 -4.72 3.19 -10.37
C GLN A 181 -3.58 3.91 -9.65
N SER A 182 -3.91 4.84 -8.75
CA SER A 182 -2.91 5.45 -7.86
C SER A 182 -2.47 4.44 -6.80
N ILE A 183 -1.16 4.28 -6.59
CA ILE A 183 -0.61 3.28 -5.67
C ILE A 183 0.49 3.90 -4.81
N LEU A 184 0.42 3.68 -3.50
CA LEU A 184 1.56 3.85 -2.59
C LEU A 184 2.04 2.46 -2.19
N VAL A 185 3.28 2.11 -2.58
CA VAL A 185 3.82 0.78 -2.36
C VAL A 185 5.05 0.81 -1.46
N VAL A 186 5.07 -0.08 -0.48
CA VAL A 186 6.23 -0.40 0.36
C VAL A 186 6.65 -1.82 0.08
N ASP A 187 7.86 -2.01 -0.42
CA ASP A 187 8.44 -3.33 -0.64
C ASP A 187 9.97 -3.27 -0.52
N LYS A 188 10.60 -4.40 -0.23
CA LYS A 188 12.06 -4.54 -0.09
C LYS A 188 12.75 -4.91 -1.40
N THR A 189 11.99 -5.41 -2.37
CA THR A 189 12.52 -5.94 -3.63
C THR A 189 12.70 -4.81 -4.65
N LEU A 190 13.81 -4.08 -4.56
CA LEU A 190 14.06 -2.90 -5.42
C LEU A 190 14.02 -3.23 -6.90
N SER A 191 14.52 -4.40 -7.32
CA SER A 191 14.52 -4.83 -8.73
C SER A 191 13.13 -4.94 -9.36
N GLU A 192 12.10 -5.19 -8.54
CA GLU A 192 10.71 -5.25 -8.98
C GLU A 192 9.97 -3.92 -8.76
N LEU A 193 10.34 -3.21 -7.69
CA LEU A 193 9.69 -1.98 -7.26
C LEU A 193 10.05 -0.80 -8.18
N LEU A 194 11.35 -0.59 -8.46
CA LEU A 194 11.82 0.57 -9.21
C LEU A 194 11.29 0.65 -10.66
N PRO A 195 11.16 -0.47 -11.42
CA PRO A 195 10.56 -0.41 -12.75
C PRO A 195 9.08 -0.02 -12.78
N VAL A 196 8.39 -0.14 -11.64
CA VAL A 196 6.96 0.17 -11.53
C VAL A 196 6.72 1.56 -10.95
N ALA A 197 7.59 2.02 -10.05
CA ALA A 197 7.46 3.31 -9.38
C ALA A 197 7.75 4.49 -10.32
N ASP A 198 6.89 5.50 -10.31
CA ASP A 198 7.13 6.78 -10.98
C ASP A 198 8.02 7.68 -10.13
N ARG A 199 7.77 7.69 -8.82
CA ARG A 199 8.57 8.42 -7.82
C ARG A 199 8.85 7.56 -6.61
N CYS A 200 9.94 7.92 -5.93
CA CYS A 200 10.44 7.23 -4.75
C CYS A 200 10.63 8.25 -3.61
N PHE A 201 10.20 7.87 -2.42
CA PHE A 201 10.54 8.55 -1.17
C PHE A 201 11.32 7.58 -0.29
N VAL A 202 12.42 8.05 0.28
CA VAL A 202 13.20 7.25 1.23
C VAL A 202 13.11 7.86 2.61
N LEU A 203 12.79 7.02 3.59
CA LEU A 203 12.77 7.40 5.00
C LEU A 203 14.02 6.88 5.71
N GLU A 204 14.64 7.75 6.51
CA GLU A 204 15.65 7.39 7.50
C GLU A 204 15.26 7.98 8.85
N LYS A 205 15.19 7.13 9.88
CA LYS A 205 14.87 7.54 11.26
C LYS A 205 13.65 8.45 11.37
N GLY A 206 12.61 8.15 10.59
CA GLY A 206 11.34 8.91 10.62
C GLY A 206 11.40 10.27 9.92
N VAL A 207 12.38 10.51 9.05
CA VAL A 207 12.52 11.72 8.23
C VAL A 207 12.59 11.34 6.77
N THR A 208 11.99 12.14 5.88
CA THR A 208 12.18 11.98 4.43
C THR A 208 13.56 12.52 4.04
N VAL A 209 14.44 11.64 3.56
CA VAL A 209 15.83 11.97 3.18
C VAL A 209 16.06 12.00 1.68
N PHE A 210 15.14 11.46 0.90
CA PHE A 210 15.18 11.48 -0.55
C PHE A 210 13.77 11.54 -1.12
N GLU A 211 13.61 12.32 -2.18
CA GLU A 211 12.45 12.38 -3.06
C GLU A 211 12.95 12.52 -4.50
N GLY A 212 12.45 11.69 -5.40
CA GLY A 212 12.82 11.76 -6.81
C GLY A 212 12.21 10.63 -7.63
N THR A 213 12.46 10.68 -8.93
CA THR A 213 12.14 9.58 -9.86
C THR A 213 13.10 8.40 -9.63
N SER A 214 12.70 7.20 -10.06
CA SER A 214 13.48 5.97 -9.82
C SER A 214 14.90 6.04 -10.41
N ASP A 215 15.09 6.75 -11.53
CA ASP A 215 16.39 6.98 -12.17
C ASP A 215 17.35 7.87 -11.35
N ARG A 216 16.82 8.68 -10.45
CA ARG A 216 17.61 9.51 -9.53
C ARG A 216 18.05 8.77 -8.26
N LEU A 217 17.54 7.58 -8.03
CA LEU A 217 17.93 6.74 -6.90
C LEU A 217 19.25 6.02 -7.21
N THR A 218 20.37 6.77 -7.14
CA THR A 218 21.70 6.26 -7.48
C THR A 218 22.14 5.11 -6.56
N PRO A 219 23.12 4.27 -6.99
CA PRO A 219 23.68 3.23 -6.13
C PRO A 219 24.18 3.74 -4.78
N GLU A 220 24.78 4.94 -4.74
CA GLU A 220 25.26 5.55 -3.49
C GLU A 220 24.11 5.86 -2.52
N ILE A 221 22.96 6.31 -3.04
CA ILE A 221 21.74 6.55 -2.24
C ILE A 221 21.17 5.21 -1.76
N GLN A 222 21.15 4.18 -2.62
CA GLN A 222 20.67 2.85 -2.28
C GLN A 222 21.52 2.22 -1.19
N ASP A 223 22.84 2.21 -1.33
CA ASP A 223 23.76 1.69 -0.31
C ASP A 223 23.62 2.45 1.03
N ARG A 224 23.63 3.79 0.96
CA ARG A 224 23.56 4.64 2.16
C ARG A 224 22.28 4.43 2.96
N TYR A 225 21.10 4.44 2.31
CA TYR A 225 19.82 4.50 2.99
C TYR A 225 19.04 3.18 2.98
N LEU A 226 19.30 2.29 2.03
CA LEU A 226 18.59 1.02 1.89
C LEU A 226 19.48 -0.17 2.28
N GLY A 227 20.80 -0.04 2.13
CA GLY A 227 21.77 -1.06 2.51
C GLY A 227 21.84 -2.23 1.52
N VAL A 228 21.71 -1.92 0.25
CA VAL A 228 21.77 -2.84 -0.90
C VAL A 228 22.64 -2.26 -1.99
#